data_222408bc908a3ce2d6c518d58d830120
#
_entry.id   222408bc908a3ce2d6c518d58d830120
#
_cell.length_a   1.000
_cell.length_b   1.000
_cell.length_c   1.000
_cell.angle_alpha   90.00
_cell.angle_beta   90.00
_cell.angle_gamma   90.00
#
_symmetry.space_group_name_H-M   'P 1'
#
loop_
_entity.id
_entity.type
_entity.pdbx_description
1 polymer ?
#
loop_
_entity_poly.entity_id
_entity_poly.type
_entity_poly.pdbx_seq_one_letter_code
_entity_poly.pdbx_strand_id
1 'polypeptide(L)'
;MALKKATIVLEGGATRGIFTSGALDYLMEQDIYFSDVIGVSAGACNAVDYVSRQPGRTRDCMIPNTKDMKYINGVKDTIREKSLMNMDLIFDKYPNELIPFDFDTYFQSEMHCELVTTNCLTGNAEYMTETEDPDRLMKICRASSSMPLVTCLLYTSDAAD
;
A
#
# COMPACT_ATOMS: atom_id res chain seq x y z
N MET A 1 -2.19 -18.17 -15.95
CA MET A 1 -3.56 -18.11 -15.36
C MET A 1 -4.31 -17.02 -16.09
N ALA A 2 -5.57 -17.23 -16.49
CA ALA A 2 -6.30 -16.22 -17.25
C ALA A 2 -6.90 -15.17 -16.30
N LEU A 3 -6.54 -13.90 -16.50
CA LEU A 3 -7.12 -12.78 -15.75
C LEU A 3 -8.60 -12.60 -16.14
N LYS A 4 -9.44 -12.30 -15.16
CA LYS A 4 -10.82 -11.89 -15.40
C LYS A 4 -10.83 -10.44 -15.89
N LYS A 5 -11.40 -10.19 -17.05
CA LYS A 5 -11.49 -8.86 -17.65
C LYS A 5 -12.50 -8.01 -16.88
N ALA A 6 -12.04 -7.40 -15.80
CA ALA A 6 -12.81 -6.50 -14.93
C ALA A 6 -11.85 -5.66 -14.08
N THR A 7 -12.36 -4.56 -13.54
CA THR A 7 -11.63 -3.68 -12.63
C THR A 7 -12.12 -3.89 -11.20
N ILE A 8 -11.19 -4.08 -10.27
CA ILE A 8 -11.48 -4.02 -8.83
C ILE A 8 -11.01 -2.67 -8.28
N VAL A 9 -11.86 -2.00 -7.52
CA VAL A 9 -11.55 -0.70 -6.91
C VAL A 9 -11.53 -0.87 -5.39
N LEU A 10 -10.41 -0.53 -4.77
CA LEU A 10 -10.13 -0.74 -3.36
C LEU A 10 -10.04 0.61 -2.65
N GLU A 11 -11.04 0.89 -1.81
CA GLU A 11 -11.10 2.14 -1.07
C GLU A 11 -10.10 2.20 0.09
N GLY A 12 -9.80 3.41 0.55
CA GLY A 12 -9.04 3.66 1.76
C GLY A 12 -9.83 3.37 3.04
N GLY A 13 -9.18 3.50 4.18
CA GLY A 13 -9.87 3.33 5.46
C GLY A 13 -8.97 2.87 6.61
N ALA A 14 -7.66 3.05 6.50
CA ALA A 14 -6.67 2.64 7.50
C ALA A 14 -6.89 1.16 7.90
N THR A 15 -6.99 0.87 9.21
CA THR A 15 -7.16 -0.50 9.71
C THR A 15 -8.44 -1.21 9.26
N ARG A 16 -9.45 -0.48 8.76
CA ARG A 16 -10.64 -1.11 8.15
C ARG A 16 -10.32 -1.85 6.85
N GLY A 17 -9.21 -1.52 6.20
CA GLY A 17 -8.70 -2.24 5.03
C GLY A 17 -8.40 -3.71 5.27
N ILE A 18 -8.36 -4.16 6.53
CA ILE A 18 -8.23 -5.59 6.87
C ILE A 18 -9.43 -6.43 6.40
N PHE A 19 -10.62 -5.85 6.34
CA PHE A 19 -11.78 -6.53 5.75
C PHE A 19 -11.58 -6.77 4.26
N THR A 20 -11.08 -5.76 3.56
CA THR A 20 -10.71 -5.85 2.14
C THR A 20 -9.62 -6.90 1.93
N SER A 21 -8.59 -6.92 2.80
CA SER A 21 -7.54 -7.95 2.78
C SER A 21 -8.13 -9.36 2.82
N GLY A 22 -9.05 -9.64 3.78
CA GLY A 22 -9.67 -10.97 3.87
C GLY A 22 -10.47 -11.36 2.63
N ALA A 23 -11.15 -10.40 1.99
CA ALA A 23 -11.85 -10.65 0.73
C ALA A 23 -10.88 -10.95 -0.43
N LEU A 24 -9.76 -10.20 -0.51
CA LEU A 24 -8.72 -10.44 -1.52
C LEU A 24 -7.97 -11.75 -1.27
N ASP A 25 -7.68 -12.09 -0.01
CA ASP A 25 -7.07 -13.36 0.35
C ASP A 25 -7.93 -14.52 -0.15
N TYR A 26 -9.25 -14.46 0.06
CA TYR A 26 -10.18 -15.46 -0.46
C TYR A 26 -10.16 -15.53 -2.00
N LEU A 27 -10.13 -14.38 -2.69
CA LEU A 27 -10.02 -14.36 -4.16
C LEU A 27 -8.72 -15.00 -4.63
N MET A 28 -7.60 -14.71 -3.98
CA MET A 28 -6.29 -15.30 -4.28
C MET A 28 -6.28 -16.81 -4.03
N GLU A 29 -6.89 -17.30 -2.94
CA GLU A 29 -7.04 -18.72 -2.64
C GLU A 29 -7.89 -19.46 -3.69
N GLN A 30 -8.82 -18.76 -4.34
CA GLN A 30 -9.64 -19.30 -5.43
C GLN A 30 -9.05 -19.07 -6.82
N ASP A 31 -7.79 -18.59 -6.91
CA ASP A 31 -7.14 -18.24 -8.16
C ASP A 31 -7.94 -17.24 -9.01
N ILE A 32 -8.63 -16.31 -8.36
CA ILE A 32 -9.41 -15.26 -9.01
C ILE A 32 -8.62 -13.97 -9.03
N TYR A 33 -8.19 -13.54 -10.22
CA TYR A 33 -7.46 -12.30 -10.44
C TYR A 33 -8.12 -11.46 -11.52
N PHE A 34 -8.22 -10.14 -11.30
CA PHE A 34 -8.80 -9.19 -12.22
C PHE A 34 -7.70 -8.52 -13.07
N SER A 35 -8.07 -8.09 -14.30
CA SER A 35 -7.12 -7.42 -15.19
C SER A 35 -6.66 -6.07 -14.69
N ASP A 36 -7.52 -5.36 -13.96
CA ASP A 36 -7.27 -3.99 -13.51
C ASP A 36 -7.56 -3.85 -12.02
N VAL A 37 -6.63 -3.21 -11.31
CA VAL A 37 -6.69 -3.01 -9.86
C VAL A 37 -6.42 -1.53 -9.57
N ILE A 38 -7.35 -0.87 -8.90
CA ILE A 38 -7.21 0.53 -8.49
C ILE A 38 -7.30 0.59 -6.97
N GLY A 39 -6.31 1.22 -6.32
CA GLY A 39 -6.29 1.32 -4.86
C GLY A 39 -5.91 2.70 -4.34
N VAL A 40 -6.52 3.10 -3.20
CA VAL A 40 -6.19 4.33 -2.50
C VAL A 40 -5.92 4.07 -1.02
N SER A 41 -4.85 4.64 -0.45
CA SER A 41 -4.49 4.53 0.98
C SER A 41 -4.33 3.04 1.39
N ALA A 42 -5.06 2.58 2.39
CA ALA A 42 -5.09 1.14 2.74
C ALA A 42 -5.47 0.25 1.55
N GLY A 43 -6.30 0.76 0.63
CA GLY A 43 -6.62 0.08 -0.62
C GLY A 43 -5.44 -0.01 -1.58
N ALA A 44 -4.52 0.95 -1.57
CA ALA A 44 -3.28 0.88 -2.35
C ALA A 44 -2.37 -0.24 -1.82
N CYS A 45 -2.21 -0.37 -0.49
CA CYS A 45 -1.47 -1.48 0.11
C CYS A 45 -2.11 -2.85 -0.24
N ASN A 46 -3.43 -2.96 -0.15
CA ASN A 46 -4.16 -4.15 -0.55
C ASN A 46 -3.98 -4.46 -2.06
N ALA A 47 -3.96 -3.43 -2.91
CA ALA A 47 -3.79 -3.58 -4.36
C ALA A 47 -2.43 -4.21 -4.70
N VAL A 48 -1.35 -3.67 -4.15
CA VAL A 48 0.00 -4.20 -4.43
C VAL A 48 0.18 -5.62 -3.89
N ASP A 49 -0.38 -5.94 -2.71
CA ASP A 49 -0.33 -7.30 -2.14
C ASP A 49 -1.14 -8.30 -2.98
N TYR A 50 -2.28 -7.88 -3.55
CA TYR A 50 -3.07 -8.71 -4.45
C TYR A 50 -2.35 -8.94 -5.79
N VAL A 51 -1.74 -7.90 -6.37
CA VAL A 51 -0.99 -7.99 -7.62
C VAL A 51 0.28 -8.84 -7.47
N SER A 52 0.96 -8.75 -6.32
CA SER A 52 2.12 -9.60 -5.98
C SER A 52 1.72 -11.00 -5.50
N ARG A 53 0.42 -11.32 -5.45
CA ARG A 53 -0.09 -12.63 -5.05
C ARG A 53 0.37 -13.09 -3.67
N GLN A 54 0.35 -12.18 -2.69
CA GLN A 54 0.79 -12.44 -1.32
C GLN A 54 -0.40 -12.51 -0.34
N PRO A 55 -1.16 -13.61 -0.29
CA PRO A 55 -2.29 -13.73 0.64
C PRO A 55 -1.81 -13.63 2.10
N GLY A 56 -2.59 -12.93 2.91
CA GLY A 56 -2.30 -12.71 4.33
C GLY A 56 -1.30 -11.60 4.62
N ARG A 57 -0.54 -11.10 3.64
CA ARG A 57 0.51 -10.09 3.88
C ARG A 57 -0.06 -8.79 4.47
N THR A 58 -1.12 -8.24 3.89
CA THR A 58 -1.76 -7.02 4.43
C THR A 58 -2.22 -7.21 5.89
N ARG A 59 -2.82 -8.38 6.22
CA ARG A 59 -3.19 -8.71 7.60
C ARG A 59 -1.97 -8.68 8.52
N ASP A 60 -0.87 -9.30 8.11
CA ASP A 60 0.34 -9.40 8.93
C ASP A 60 1.01 -8.03 9.12
N CYS A 61 0.90 -7.12 8.15
CA CYS A 61 1.30 -5.73 8.28
C CYS A 61 0.38 -4.92 9.21
N MET A 62 -0.93 -5.17 9.17
CA MET A 62 -1.91 -4.38 9.93
C MET A 62 -2.12 -4.88 11.37
N ILE A 63 -1.86 -6.16 11.64
CA ILE A 63 -1.97 -6.77 12.97
C ILE A 63 -0.57 -7.15 13.45
N PRO A 64 0.18 -6.21 14.06
CA PRO A 64 1.52 -6.49 14.54
C PRO A 64 1.49 -7.53 15.65
N ASN A 65 2.20 -8.64 15.46
CA ASN A 65 2.30 -9.74 16.42
C ASN A 65 3.50 -9.59 17.37
N THR A 66 4.41 -8.65 17.12
CA THR A 66 5.56 -8.33 17.96
C THR A 66 5.63 -6.84 18.28
N LYS A 67 6.45 -6.48 19.29
CA LYS A 67 6.64 -5.06 19.66
C LYS A 67 7.33 -4.26 18.55
N ASP A 68 8.24 -4.88 17.82
CA ASP A 68 9.05 -4.23 16.77
C ASP A 68 8.21 -3.93 15.51
N MET A 69 7.06 -4.58 15.38
CA MET A 69 6.10 -4.36 14.30
C MET A 69 5.00 -3.34 14.64
N LYS A 70 5.11 -2.64 15.78
CA LYS A 70 4.11 -1.61 16.12
C LYS A 70 4.37 -0.33 15.34
N TYR A 71 3.50 -0.08 14.37
CA TYR A 71 3.57 1.11 13.51
C TYR A 71 2.81 2.34 14.07
N ILE A 72 2.04 2.19 15.16
CA ILE A 72 1.40 3.32 15.84
C ILE A 72 2.38 3.89 16.84
N ASN A 73 2.78 5.14 16.63
CA ASN A 73 3.72 5.86 17.49
C ASN A 73 3.14 6.15 18.88
N GLY A 74 3.97 6.04 19.90
CA GLY A 74 3.65 6.55 21.22
C GLY A 74 3.68 8.09 21.25
N VAL A 75 3.15 8.70 22.31
CA VAL A 75 3.05 10.18 22.44
C VAL A 75 4.39 10.90 22.19
N LYS A 76 5.50 10.37 22.72
CA LYS A 76 6.83 10.97 22.51
C LYS A 76 7.29 10.91 21.05
N ASP A 77 7.07 9.77 20.40
CA ASP A 77 7.47 9.57 19.02
C ASP A 77 6.57 10.36 18.06
N THR A 78 5.28 10.45 18.35
CA THR A 78 4.34 11.30 17.61
C THR A 78 4.76 12.77 17.60
N ILE A 79 5.23 13.28 18.73
CA ILE A 79 5.71 14.68 18.85
C ILE A 79 7.01 14.85 18.06
N ARG A 80 7.94 13.90 18.16
CA ARG A 80 9.25 13.95 17.48
C ARG A 80 9.09 13.83 15.96
N GLU A 81 8.31 12.87 15.50
CA GLU A 81 8.16 12.53 14.09
C GLU A 81 7.02 13.30 13.41
N LYS A 82 6.24 14.06 14.19
CA LYS A 82 5.03 14.77 13.72
C LYS A 82 4.07 13.85 12.95
N SER A 83 4.03 12.59 13.34
CA SER A 83 3.23 11.54 12.73
C SER A 83 2.71 10.58 13.78
N LEU A 84 1.43 10.19 13.67
CA LEU A 84 0.82 9.14 14.49
C LEU A 84 1.28 7.73 14.07
N MET A 85 1.75 7.58 12.84
CA MET A 85 2.18 6.31 12.30
C MET A 85 3.64 6.37 11.88
N ASN A 86 4.38 5.31 12.16
CA ASN A 86 5.75 5.16 11.69
C ASN A 86 5.74 4.71 10.22
N MET A 87 5.75 5.69 9.33
CA MET A 87 5.67 5.46 7.89
C MET A 87 6.92 4.79 7.32
N ASP A 88 8.09 5.01 7.94
CA ASP A 88 9.34 4.35 7.55
C ASP A 88 9.29 2.86 7.91
N LEU A 89 8.68 2.51 9.04
CA LEU A 89 8.46 1.10 9.39
C LEU A 89 7.54 0.41 8.36
N ILE A 90 6.46 1.06 7.95
CA ILE A 90 5.45 0.46 7.05
C ILE A 90 5.97 0.34 5.62
N PHE A 91 6.61 1.39 5.08
CA PHE A 91 6.94 1.48 3.66
C PHE A 91 8.42 1.26 3.33
N ASP A 92 9.27 1.04 4.33
CA ASP A 92 10.68 0.69 4.15
C ASP A 92 11.01 -0.62 4.86
N LYS A 93 10.89 -0.70 6.20
CA LYS A 93 11.31 -1.91 6.93
C LYS A 93 10.42 -3.12 6.71
N TYR A 94 9.10 -2.94 6.62
CA TYR A 94 8.22 -4.08 6.35
C TYR A 94 8.54 -4.74 5.02
N PRO A 95 8.52 -4.02 3.88
CA PRO A 95 8.72 -4.65 2.58
C PRO A 95 10.14 -5.20 2.38
N ASN A 96 11.14 -4.62 3.05
CA ASN A 96 12.53 -5.00 2.83
C ASN A 96 13.07 -6.00 3.86
N GLU A 97 12.54 -6.04 5.10
CA GLU A 97 13.16 -6.80 6.19
C GLU A 97 12.17 -7.69 6.95
N LEU A 98 11.04 -7.15 7.44
CA LEU A 98 10.19 -7.81 8.43
C LEU A 98 9.08 -8.64 7.82
N ILE A 99 8.47 -8.15 6.74
CA ILE A 99 7.40 -8.81 5.98
C ILE A 99 7.73 -8.60 4.50
N PRO A 100 8.69 -9.34 3.94
CA PRO A 100 9.21 -9.09 2.60
C PRO A 100 8.12 -9.00 1.55
N PHE A 101 8.23 -7.99 0.68
CA PHE A 101 7.34 -7.82 -0.46
C PHE A 101 7.94 -8.51 -1.69
N ASP A 102 7.13 -9.24 -2.41
CA ASP A 102 7.54 -9.92 -3.64
C ASP A 102 7.47 -8.97 -4.84
N PHE A 103 8.49 -8.14 -4.97
CA PHE A 103 8.65 -7.19 -6.07
C PHE A 103 8.70 -7.88 -7.43
N ASP A 104 9.36 -9.04 -7.50
CA ASP A 104 9.52 -9.78 -8.75
C ASP A 104 8.16 -10.23 -9.28
N THR A 105 7.32 -10.84 -8.43
CA THR A 105 5.96 -11.23 -8.81
C THR A 105 5.11 -10.02 -9.18
N TYR A 106 5.23 -8.91 -8.46
CA TYR A 106 4.50 -7.68 -8.76
C TYR A 106 4.85 -7.14 -10.16
N PHE A 107 6.15 -6.95 -10.46
CA PHE A 107 6.60 -6.38 -11.73
C PHE A 107 6.44 -7.32 -12.93
N GLN A 108 6.36 -8.64 -12.70
CA GLN A 108 6.06 -9.61 -13.76
C GLN A 108 4.56 -9.81 -13.97
N SER A 109 3.72 -9.17 -13.18
CA SER A 109 2.27 -9.34 -13.28
C SER A 109 1.71 -8.71 -14.56
N GLU A 110 0.77 -9.40 -15.19
CA GLU A 110 -0.02 -8.86 -16.31
C GLU A 110 -1.20 -8.00 -15.85
N MET A 111 -1.41 -7.86 -14.53
CA MET A 111 -2.45 -7.01 -13.96
C MET A 111 -2.02 -5.54 -14.04
N HIS A 112 -2.91 -4.68 -14.55
CA HIS A 112 -2.71 -3.24 -14.51
C HIS A 112 -3.06 -2.71 -13.12
N CYS A 113 -2.11 -2.07 -12.44
CA CYS A 113 -2.27 -1.55 -11.08
C CYS A 113 -2.15 -0.03 -11.06
N GLU A 114 -3.19 0.65 -10.61
CA GLU A 114 -3.20 2.10 -10.40
C GLU A 114 -3.32 2.42 -8.91
N LEU A 115 -2.40 3.24 -8.42
CA LEU A 115 -2.36 3.71 -7.04
C LEU A 115 -2.75 5.18 -7.01
N VAL A 116 -3.82 5.50 -6.31
CA VAL A 116 -4.37 6.86 -6.31
C VAL A 116 -3.68 7.71 -5.26
N THR A 117 -3.13 8.84 -5.69
CA THR A 117 -2.55 9.88 -4.83
C THR A 117 -3.30 11.19 -5.01
N THR A 118 -3.02 12.18 -4.15
CA THR A 118 -3.58 13.52 -4.28
C THR A 118 -2.44 14.52 -4.52
N ASN A 119 -2.50 15.23 -5.63
CA ASN A 119 -1.59 16.32 -5.91
C ASN A 119 -1.85 17.47 -4.95
N CYS A 120 -0.89 17.76 -4.07
CA CYS A 120 -1.04 18.76 -3.02
C CYS A 120 -1.13 20.20 -3.53
N LEU A 121 -0.71 20.48 -4.76
CA LEU A 121 -0.77 21.82 -5.36
C LEU A 121 -2.13 22.08 -6.00
N THR A 122 -2.70 21.08 -6.65
CA THR A 122 -3.95 21.21 -7.42
C THR A 122 -5.17 20.69 -6.68
N GLY A 123 -4.98 19.78 -5.70
CA GLY A 123 -6.04 19.04 -5.03
C GLY A 123 -6.65 17.92 -5.87
N ASN A 124 -6.11 17.66 -7.06
CA ASN A 124 -6.63 16.62 -7.94
C ASN A 124 -6.10 15.23 -7.58
N ALA A 125 -6.90 14.21 -7.88
CA ALA A 125 -6.43 12.83 -7.83
C ALA A 125 -5.48 12.56 -9.00
N GLU A 126 -4.40 11.83 -8.71
CA GLU A 126 -3.46 11.32 -9.70
C GLU A 126 -3.42 9.80 -9.60
N TYR A 127 -3.43 9.14 -10.75
CA TYR A 127 -3.41 7.68 -10.89
C TYR A 127 -2.02 7.27 -11.30
N MET A 128 -1.28 6.73 -10.34
CA MET A 128 0.13 6.40 -10.50
C MET A 128 0.30 4.91 -10.81
N THR A 129 1.13 4.60 -11.79
CA THR A 129 1.57 3.22 -12.07
C THR A 129 3.07 3.12 -11.86
N GLU A 130 3.53 1.94 -11.43
CA GLU A 130 4.96 1.64 -11.31
C GLU A 130 5.23 0.21 -11.76
N THR A 131 6.20 0.05 -12.65
CA THR A 131 6.47 -1.24 -13.32
C THR A 131 7.91 -1.74 -13.18
N GLU A 132 8.81 -0.96 -12.57
CA GLU A 132 10.25 -1.27 -12.59
C GLU A 132 10.98 -0.96 -11.27
N ASP A 133 10.58 0.11 -10.55
CA ASP A 133 11.31 0.63 -9.40
C ASP A 133 10.64 0.29 -8.07
N PRO A 134 11.24 -0.63 -7.26
CA PRO A 134 10.72 -1.00 -5.94
C PRO A 134 10.59 0.18 -4.98
N ASP A 135 11.58 1.07 -4.95
CA ASP A 135 11.59 2.21 -4.04
C ASP A 135 10.49 3.21 -4.41
N ARG A 136 10.30 3.45 -5.70
CA ARG A 136 9.26 4.32 -6.21
C ARG A 136 7.86 3.74 -5.95
N LEU A 137 7.67 2.42 -6.12
CA LEU A 137 6.41 1.75 -5.77
C LEU A 137 6.04 1.98 -4.30
N MET A 138 6.99 1.77 -3.37
CA MET A 138 6.74 1.99 -1.95
C MET A 138 6.53 3.47 -1.62
N LYS A 139 7.19 4.40 -2.30
CA LYS A 139 6.93 5.84 -2.19
C LYS A 139 5.52 6.23 -2.64
N ILE A 140 5.01 5.65 -3.73
CA ILE A 140 3.63 5.87 -4.20
C ILE A 140 2.63 5.34 -3.17
N CYS A 141 2.81 4.13 -2.64
CA CYS A 141 1.97 3.57 -1.57
C CYS A 141 1.98 4.47 -0.33
N ARG A 142 3.15 4.97 0.07
CA ARG A 142 3.33 5.91 1.17
C ARG A 142 2.59 7.23 0.90
N ALA A 143 2.74 7.81 -0.30
CA ALA A 143 2.06 9.04 -0.70
C ALA A 143 0.53 8.87 -0.66
N SER A 144 0.01 7.77 -1.22
CA SER A 144 -1.41 7.41 -1.17
C SER A 144 -1.95 7.30 0.26
N SER A 145 -1.10 6.87 1.20
CA SER A 145 -1.46 6.68 2.62
C SER A 145 -1.17 7.92 3.49
N SER A 146 -0.64 9.00 2.91
CA SER A 146 -0.26 10.20 3.64
C SER A 146 -1.43 11.13 3.83
N MET A 147 -1.73 11.46 5.10
CA MET A 147 -2.75 12.43 5.49
C MET A 147 -2.11 13.57 6.27
N PRO A 148 -2.40 14.83 5.94
CA PRO A 148 -1.93 15.97 6.72
C PRO A 148 -2.26 15.81 8.21
N LEU A 149 -1.32 16.14 9.09
CA LEU A 149 -1.42 16.07 10.55
C LEU A 149 -1.42 14.65 11.16
N VAL A 150 -1.65 13.60 10.36
CA VAL A 150 -1.74 12.22 10.87
C VAL A 150 -0.51 11.40 10.50
N THR A 151 -0.07 11.47 9.25
CA THR A 151 1.00 10.64 8.70
C THR A 151 2.09 11.42 7.99
N CYS A 152 2.38 12.65 8.42
CA CYS A 152 3.35 13.56 7.79
C CYS A 152 3.15 13.77 6.28
N LEU A 153 3.38 14.99 5.81
CA LEU A 153 3.35 15.31 4.37
C LEU A 153 4.65 14.81 3.74
N LEU A 154 4.53 13.90 2.78
CA LEU A 154 5.55 13.80 1.74
C LEU A 154 5.40 15.03 0.84
N TYR A 155 6.42 15.85 0.77
CA TYR A 155 6.50 16.88 -0.26
C TYR A 155 6.63 16.15 -1.60
N THR A 156 5.69 16.40 -2.50
CA THR A 156 5.49 15.70 -3.77
C THR A 156 6.60 15.90 -4.80
N SER A 157 7.64 16.69 -4.53
CA SER A 157 8.81 16.80 -5.41
C SER A 157 9.59 15.49 -5.56
N ASP A 158 9.51 14.57 -4.59
CA ASP A 158 10.28 13.34 -4.62
C ASP A 158 9.50 12.13 -5.15
N ALA A 159 8.20 12.28 -5.43
CA ALA A 159 7.35 11.21 -5.97
C ALA A 159 7.00 11.40 -7.46
N ALA A 160 7.41 12.52 -8.06
CA ALA A 160 7.07 12.91 -9.43
C ALA A 160 8.29 12.99 -10.38
N ASP A 161 9.51 12.71 -9.89
CA ASP A 161 10.72 12.64 -10.72
C ASP A 161 11.11 11.20 -11.03
#